data_294bf56c958e9d6cd483ae96088abbed
#
_entry.id   294bf56c958e9d6cd483ae96088abbed
#
_cell.length_a   1.000
_cell.length_b   1.000
_cell.length_c   1.000
_cell.angle_alpha   90.00
_cell.angle_beta   90.00
_cell.angle_gamma   90.00
#
_symmetry.space_group_name_H-M   'P 1'
#
loop_
_entity.id
_entity.type
_entity.pdbx_description
1 polymer ?
#
loop_
_entity_poly.entity_id
_entity_poly.type
_entity_poly.pdbx_seq_one_letter_code
_entity_poly.pdbx_strand_id
1 'polypeptide(L)'
;MKHRNTVNTVLFSALLLPLAALPTPLLAKGDPAAGQSKAQVCQACHGLDGKSIAPIYPNLAGQHESYLVKALADYRAGRRSNAIMAPMAVNLSNQDIEDLAAWFASQEGLKDLSIK
;
A
#
# COMPACT_ATOMS: atom_id res chain seq x y z
N MET A 1 -67.62 43.88 -15.40
CA MET A 1 -66.17 43.99 -15.52
C MET A 1 -65.58 42.71 -14.90
N LYS A 2 -64.95 41.85 -15.70
CA LYS A 2 -64.47 40.53 -15.27
C LYS A 2 -62.96 40.57 -15.28
N HIS A 3 -62.33 40.64 -14.11
CA HIS A 3 -60.90 40.59 -13.98
C HIS A 3 -60.39 39.16 -14.14
N ARG A 4 -59.59 38.92 -15.19
CA ARG A 4 -58.88 37.66 -15.44
C ARG A 4 -57.54 37.77 -14.79
N ASN A 5 -57.33 37.06 -13.67
CA ASN A 5 -56.05 36.88 -13.05
C ASN A 5 -55.25 35.86 -13.87
N THR A 6 -54.18 36.29 -14.53
CA THR A 6 -53.19 35.46 -15.20
C THR A 6 -52.16 35.01 -14.15
N VAL A 7 -52.21 33.75 -13.78
CA VAL A 7 -51.20 33.13 -12.91
C VAL A 7 -49.98 32.76 -13.77
N ASN A 8 -48.90 33.52 -13.61
CA ASN A 8 -47.62 33.18 -14.26
C ASN A 8 -46.99 31.99 -13.53
N THR A 9 -47.05 30.80 -14.14
CA THR A 9 -46.36 29.64 -13.65
C THR A 9 -44.90 29.70 -14.08
N VAL A 10 -44.01 30.04 -13.14
CA VAL A 10 -42.54 30.00 -13.33
C VAL A 10 -42.11 28.55 -13.18
N LEU A 11 -41.78 27.89 -14.27
CA LEU A 11 -41.16 26.58 -14.28
C LEU A 11 -39.68 26.69 -13.84
N PHE A 12 -39.40 26.33 -12.61
CA PHE A 12 -38.01 26.11 -12.15
C PHE A 12 -37.49 24.80 -12.75
N SER A 13 -36.74 24.89 -13.84
CA SER A 13 -35.93 23.76 -14.33
C SER A 13 -34.75 23.53 -13.41
N ALA A 14 -34.85 22.54 -12.52
CA ALA A 14 -33.75 22.10 -11.71
C ALA A 14 -32.70 21.40 -12.62
N LEU A 15 -31.58 22.07 -12.86
CA LEU A 15 -30.43 21.55 -13.57
C LEU A 15 -29.71 20.54 -12.65
N LEU A 16 -30.01 19.26 -12.80
CA LEU A 16 -29.29 18.17 -12.15
C LEU A 16 -27.89 18.04 -12.77
N LEU A 17 -26.88 18.64 -12.14
CA LEU A 17 -25.48 18.40 -12.50
C LEU A 17 -25.11 16.96 -12.11
N PRO A 18 -24.54 16.15 -13.01
CA PRO A 18 -24.03 14.83 -12.65
C PRO A 18 -22.85 15.01 -11.70
N LEU A 19 -22.96 14.42 -10.51
CA LEU A 19 -21.88 14.31 -9.56
C LEU A 19 -20.82 13.38 -10.17
N ALA A 20 -19.75 13.94 -10.73
CA ALA A 20 -18.64 13.18 -11.25
C ALA A 20 -17.97 12.43 -10.08
N ALA A 21 -18.12 11.12 -10.06
CA ALA A 21 -17.42 10.26 -9.11
C ALA A 21 -15.90 10.39 -9.35
N LEU A 22 -15.18 10.99 -8.41
CA LEU A 22 -13.72 11.03 -8.45
C LEU A 22 -13.21 9.58 -8.33
N PRO A 23 -12.27 9.14 -9.19
CA PRO A 23 -11.66 7.83 -9.04
C PRO A 23 -10.94 7.76 -7.71
N THR A 24 -11.39 6.88 -6.82
CA THR A 24 -10.62 6.53 -5.61
C THR A 24 -9.33 5.87 -6.07
N PRO A 25 -8.14 6.30 -5.58
CA PRO A 25 -6.91 5.61 -5.87
C PRO A 25 -7.00 4.20 -5.28
N LEU A 26 -7.22 3.22 -6.14
CA LEU A 26 -7.05 1.82 -5.79
C LEU A 26 -5.54 1.62 -5.59
N LEU A 27 -5.12 1.32 -4.36
CA LEU A 27 -3.72 0.93 -4.11
C LEU A 27 -3.41 -0.24 -5.05
N ALA A 28 -2.46 -0.02 -5.95
CA ALA A 28 -2.06 -1.08 -6.86
C ALA A 28 -1.40 -2.19 -6.02
N LYS A 29 -1.73 -3.44 -6.34
CA LYS A 29 -1.04 -4.61 -5.78
C LYS A 29 0.46 -4.46 -6.01
N GLY A 30 1.30 -4.89 -5.05
CA GLY A 30 2.75 -4.80 -5.16
C GLY A 30 3.28 -5.54 -6.40
N ASP A 31 4.25 -4.92 -7.07
CA ASP A 31 4.96 -5.51 -8.22
C ASP A 31 6.31 -6.08 -7.72
N PRO A 32 6.52 -7.41 -7.75
CA PRO A 32 7.78 -8.01 -7.34
C PRO A 32 9.00 -7.53 -8.15
N ALA A 33 8.85 -7.23 -9.44
CA ALA A 33 9.97 -6.75 -10.27
C ALA A 33 10.39 -5.33 -9.88
N ALA A 34 9.42 -4.45 -9.62
CA ALA A 34 9.69 -3.13 -9.06
C ALA A 34 10.29 -3.25 -7.64
N GLY A 35 9.77 -4.17 -6.83
CA GLY A 35 10.28 -4.47 -5.49
C GLY A 35 11.72 -4.94 -5.50
N GLN A 36 12.12 -5.80 -6.43
CA GLN A 36 13.50 -6.24 -6.60
C GLN A 36 14.47 -5.06 -6.80
N SER A 37 14.08 -4.13 -7.68
CA SER A 37 14.89 -2.93 -7.95
C SER A 37 15.02 -2.02 -6.73
N LYS A 38 13.98 -1.92 -5.91
CA LYS A 38 13.93 -1.11 -4.68
C LYS A 38 14.63 -1.78 -3.50
N ALA A 39 14.76 -3.12 -3.50
CA ALA A 39 15.27 -3.91 -2.39
C ALA A 39 16.79 -3.79 -2.19
N GLN A 40 17.55 -3.15 -3.07
CA GLN A 40 19.02 -3.13 -3.03
C GLN A 40 19.57 -2.68 -1.66
N VAL A 41 19.01 -1.66 -1.05
CA VAL A 41 19.41 -1.18 0.26
C VAL A 41 19.06 -2.18 1.38
N CYS A 42 17.97 -2.92 1.23
CA CYS A 42 17.53 -3.93 2.19
C CYS A 42 18.42 -5.18 2.14
N GLN A 43 18.89 -5.52 0.94
CA GLN A 43 19.71 -6.69 0.67
C GLN A 43 21.06 -6.67 1.44
N ALA A 44 21.57 -5.50 1.77
CA ALA A 44 22.79 -5.34 2.54
C ALA A 44 22.77 -6.07 3.90
N CYS A 45 21.59 -6.22 4.50
CA CYS A 45 21.39 -6.89 5.77
C CYS A 45 20.54 -8.17 5.62
N HIS A 46 19.50 -8.11 4.81
CA HIS A 46 18.52 -9.20 4.66
C HIS A 46 18.88 -10.22 3.57
N GLY A 47 20.02 -10.02 2.86
CA GLY A 47 20.44 -10.88 1.76
C GLY A 47 19.73 -10.56 0.43
N LEU A 48 20.31 -11.04 -0.69
CA LEU A 48 19.85 -10.73 -2.04
C LEU A 48 18.40 -11.15 -2.30
N ASP A 49 18.00 -12.26 -1.71
CA ASP A 49 16.67 -12.86 -1.84
C ASP A 49 15.87 -12.84 -0.51
N GLY A 50 16.34 -12.08 0.48
CA GLY A 50 15.70 -12.03 1.80
C GLY A 50 16.12 -13.15 2.74
N LYS A 51 17.14 -13.97 2.38
CA LYS A 51 17.82 -14.87 3.30
C LYS A 51 18.95 -14.13 3.97
N SER A 52 18.76 -13.84 5.24
CA SER A 52 19.63 -12.97 6.04
C SER A 52 21.11 -13.41 5.99
N ILE A 53 21.99 -12.41 5.98
CA ILE A 53 23.44 -12.64 6.01
C ILE A 53 23.99 -12.91 7.44
N ALA A 54 23.20 -12.64 8.48
CA ALA A 54 23.58 -12.83 9.87
C ALA A 54 22.36 -13.04 10.77
N PRO A 55 22.49 -13.78 11.90
CA PRO A 55 21.37 -14.11 12.79
C PRO A 55 20.66 -12.88 13.40
N ILE A 56 21.33 -11.74 13.47
CA ILE A 56 20.76 -10.49 13.99
C ILE A 56 19.70 -9.88 13.07
N TYR A 57 19.76 -10.21 11.77
CA TYR A 57 18.81 -9.72 10.78
C TYR A 57 17.77 -10.79 10.48
N PRO A 58 16.46 -10.49 10.47
CA PRO A 58 15.45 -11.49 10.17
C PRO A 58 15.46 -11.89 8.69
N ASN A 59 15.12 -13.16 8.42
CA ASN A 59 14.79 -13.61 7.09
C ASN A 59 13.47 -12.98 6.64
N LEU A 60 13.42 -12.51 5.40
CA LEU A 60 12.24 -11.94 4.75
C LEU A 60 11.70 -12.83 3.63
N ALA A 61 12.54 -13.71 3.09
CA ALA A 61 12.19 -14.61 1.98
C ALA A 61 10.99 -15.49 2.34
N GLY A 62 9.96 -15.48 1.49
CA GLY A 62 8.75 -16.27 1.66
C GLY A 62 7.85 -15.84 2.82
N GLN A 63 8.08 -14.69 3.43
CA GLN A 63 7.21 -14.13 4.45
C GLN A 63 5.88 -13.68 3.82
N HIS A 64 4.80 -13.70 4.60
CA HIS A 64 3.50 -13.21 4.14
C HIS A 64 3.56 -11.75 3.73
N GLU A 65 3.10 -11.43 2.52
CA GLU A 65 3.11 -10.08 1.94
C GLU A 65 2.41 -9.08 2.87
N SER A 66 1.23 -9.42 3.38
CA SER A 66 0.47 -8.57 4.31
C SER A 66 1.21 -8.26 5.61
N TYR A 67 2.01 -9.23 6.11
CA TYR A 67 2.85 -8.99 7.29
C TYR A 67 3.98 -8.02 6.97
N LEU A 68 4.65 -8.16 5.82
CA LEU A 68 5.72 -7.27 5.41
C LEU A 68 5.22 -5.84 5.19
N VAL A 69 4.06 -5.69 4.53
CA VAL A 69 3.39 -4.38 4.36
C VAL A 69 3.13 -3.74 5.71
N LYS A 70 2.50 -4.49 6.63
CA LYS A 70 2.22 -3.97 7.97
C LYS A 70 3.50 -3.60 8.72
N ALA A 71 4.52 -4.45 8.69
CA ALA A 71 5.77 -4.21 9.40
C ALA A 71 6.48 -2.93 8.91
N LEU A 72 6.61 -2.75 7.59
CA LEU A 72 7.22 -1.56 7.00
C LEU A 72 6.41 -0.29 7.28
N ALA A 73 5.07 -0.37 7.16
CA ALA A 73 4.18 0.75 7.49
C ALA A 73 4.27 1.15 8.96
N ASP A 74 4.40 0.18 9.87
CA ASP A 74 4.52 0.44 11.30
C ASP A 74 5.88 1.06 11.66
N TYR A 75 6.97 0.64 11.03
CA TYR A 75 8.28 1.30 11.18
C TYR A 75 8.22 2.74 10.67
N ARG A 76 7.68 2.97 9.49
CA ARG A 76 7.52 4.31 8.89
C ARG A 76 6.72 5.25 9.79
N ALA A 77 5.67 4.74 10.40
CA ALA A 77 4.77 5.53 11.25
C ALA A 77 5.21 5.61 12.72
N GLY A 78 6.35 5.01 13.08
CA GLY A 78 6.83 4.99 14.47
C GLY A 78 6.05 4.09 15.42
N ARG A 79 5.12 3.27 14.91
CA ARG A 79 4.35 2.30 15.72
C ARG A 79 5.16 1.05 16.09
N ARG A 80 6.22 0.77 15.32
CA ARG A 80 7.19 -0.28 15.61
C ARG A 80 8.56 0.36 15.78
N SER A 81 9.20 0.13 16.92
CA SER A 81 10.50 0.71 17.25
C SER A 81 11.64 -0.23 16.88
N ASN A 82 12.59 0.26 16.10
CA ASN A 82 13.87 -0.37 15.84
C ASN A 82 14.84 0.69 15.30
N ALA A 83 16.01 0.84 15.90
CA ALA A 83 16.96 1.90 15.57
C ALA A 83 17.52 1.79 14.14
N ILE A 84 17.53 0.58 13.55
CA ILE A 84 18.00 0.33 12.19
C ILE A 84 16.85 0.47 11.19
N MET A 85 15.71 -0.20 11.44
CA MET A 85 14.63 -0.29 10.46
C MET A 85 13.78 0.97 10.36
N ALA A 86 13.61 1.75 11.43
CA ALA A 86 12.80 2.97 11.38
C ALA A 86 13.35 4.00 10.37
N PRO A 87 14.65 4.36 10.37
CA PRO A 87 15.20 5.26 9.35
C PRO A 87 15.18 4.66 7.94
N MET A 88 15.24 3.33 7.79
CA MET A 88 15.15 2.67 6.47
C MET A 88 13.74 2.76 5.86
N ALA A 89 12.70 2.79 6.69
CA ALA A 89 11.31 2.81 6.24
C ALA A 89 10.72 4.22 6.09
N VAL A 90 11.30 5.24 6.72
CA VAL A 90 10.68 6.58 6.87
C VAL A 90 10.31 7.25 5.56
N ASN A 91 11.08 7.04 4.49
CA ASN A 91 10.87 7.67 3.18
C ASN A 91 10.14 6.75 2.18
N LEU A 92 9.73 5.54 2.55
CA LEU A 92 9.03 4.64 1.66
C LEU A 92 7.59 5.17 1.40
N SER A 93 7.20 5.24 0.14
CA SER A 93 5.81 5.46 -0.24
C SER A 93 4.95 4.21 0.06
N ASN A 94 3.63 4.31 -0.03
CA ASN A 94 2.77 3.13 0.07
C ASN A 94 3.09 2.11 -1.03
N GLN A 95 3.31 2.57 -2.26
CA GLN A 95 3.64 1.69 -3.37
C GLN A 95 5.01 1.01 -3.17
N ASP A 96 6.01 1.71 -2.62
CA ASP A 96 7.31 1.10 -2.32
C ASP A 96 7.17 -0.03 -1.30
N ILE A 97 6.34 0.16 -0.28
CA ILE A 97 6.06 -0.86 0.74
C ILE A 97 5.39 -2.08 0.10
N GLU A 98 4.37 -1.87 -0.75
CA GLU A 98 3.69 -2.97 -1.45
C GLU A 98 4.65 -3.74 -2.37
N ASP A 99 5.45 -3.04 -3.17
CA ASP A 99 6.40 -3.65 -4.10
C ASP A 99 7.49 -4.45 -3.37
N LEU A 100 8.08 -3.88 -2.32
CA LEU A 100 9.08 -4.56 -1.49
C LEU A 100 8.50 -5.80 -0.82
N ALA A 101 7.29 -5.70 -0.29
CA ALA A 101 6.60 -6.82 0.33
C ALA A 101 6.34 -7.94 -0.69
N ALA A 102 5.86 -7.59 -1.89
CA ALA A 102 5.63 -8.55 -2.97
C ALA A 102 6.92 -9.25 -3.40
N TRP A 103 8.04 -8.51 -3.50
CA TRP A 103 9.34 -9.08 -3.83
C TRP A 103 9.79 -10.12 -2.81
N PHE A 104 9.88 -9.76 -1.54
CA PHE A 104 10.36 -10.68 -0.51
C PHE A 104 9.41 -11.85 -0.27
N ALA A 105 8.10 -11.63 -0.36
CA ALA A 105 7.11 -12.70 -0.25
C ALA A 105 7.22 -13.73 -1.38
N SER A 106 7.64 -13.31 -2.58
CA SER A 106 7.81 -14.19 -3.74
C SER A 106 9.07 -15.06 -3.68
N GLN A 107 9.99 -14.78 -2.76
CA GLN A 107 11.24 -15.53 -2.66
C GLN A 107 11.04 -16.86 -1.95
N GLU A 108 11.85 -17.87 -2.33
CA GLU A 108 11.85 -19.16 -1.64
C GLU A 108 12.50 -19.02 -0.26
N GLY A 109 11.75 -19.27 0.79
CA GLY A 109 12.23 -19.10 2.18
C GLY A 109 11.34 -19.76 3.20
N LEU A 110 10.64 -18.95 4.01
CA LEU A 110 9.68 -19.45 5.00
C LEU A 110 8.61 -20.31 4.29
N LYS A 111 8.44 -21.53 4.75
CA LYS A 111 7.36 -22.40 4.29
C LYS A 111 6.23 -22.32 5.29
N ASP A 112 5.01 -22.15 4.78
CA ASP A 112 3.84 -22.30 5.62
C ASP A 112 3.80 -23.75 6.12
N LEU A 113 4.09 -23.90 7.42
CA LEU A 113 3.91 -25.16 8.13
C LEU A 113 2.41 -25.31 8.43
N SER A 114 1.61 -25.51 7.39
CA SER A 114 0.23 -25.91 7.58
C SER A 114 0.22 -27.20 8.38
N ILE A 115 -0.10 -27.11 9.66
CA ILE A 115 -0.34 -28.25 10.51
C ILE A 115 -1.57 -28.96 9.94
N LYS A 116 -1.33 -30.11 9.31
CA LYS A 116 -2.39 -30.99 8.84
C LYS A 116 -3.03 -31.71 10.02
#